data_7b444f6af71e33ac9e81a310a69ee600
#
_entry.id   7b444f6af71e33ac9e81a310a69ee600
#
_cell.length_a   1.000
_cell.length_b   1.000
_cell.length_c   1.000
_cell.angle_alpha   90.00
_cell.angle_beta   90.00
_cell.angle_gamma   90.00
#
_symmetry.space_group_name_H-M   'P 1'
#
loop_
_entity.id
_entity.type
_entity.pdbx_description
1 polymer ?
#
loop_
_entity_poly.entity_id
_entity_poly.type
_entity_poly.pdbx_seq_one_letter_code
_entity_poly.pdbx_strand_id
1 'polypeptide(L)'
;LIEKYWGEFEIKDQPTFEVRKESPITEVVETEVWGPEAERLYMGFRFNGANTEDSRILTMTDMVLSNSSAGLIDLNLNQSQELIGGGCFPMIMKDYSLHGFYGSPKPGQTLEEVKDLLLSQIEEVKKGNFPDWLVGAIISDLKLSQIKKMESNSGRANEFVDAFILDIPWNEHQNEMAELEKITKQDIIDFANENYSDNNYVIVYKRTGEDTSIPKVEKPIITPVSVNREDQSDFLVSLSEEKVKDIEPVFLNF
;
A
#
# COMPACT_ATOMS: atom_id res chain seq x y z
N LEU A 1 -7.65 -29.36 17.07
CA LEU A 1 -6.24 -28.90 17.00
C LEU A 1 -5.98 -27.77 17.98
N ILE A 2 -6.78 -26.68 17.98
CA ILE A 2 -6.62 -25.54 18.89
C ILE A 2 -6.63 -26.02 20.34
N GLU A 3 -7.65 -26.75 20.78
CA GLU A 3 -7.76 -27.29 22.14
C GLU A 3 -6.55 -28.17 22.53
N LYS A 4 -6.03 -28.95 21.56
CA LYS A 4 -4.89 -29.84 21.81
C LYS A 4 -3.59 -29.09 22.11
N TYR A 5 -3.36 -27.94 21.47
CA TYR A 5 -2.09 -27.21 21.55
C TYR A 5 -2.18 -25.94 22.40
N TRP A 6 -3.38 -25.40 22.58
CA TRP A 6 -3.58 -24.11 23.25
C TRP A 6 -4.55 -24.18 24.44
N GLY A 7 -5.27 -25.31 24.63
CA GLY A 7 -6.29 -25.43 25.67
C GLY A 7 -5.76 -25.42 27.11
N GLU A 8 -4.45 -25.63 27.29
CA GLU A 8 -3.81 -25.59 28.61
C GLU A 8 -3.26 -24.19 28.97
N PHE A 9 -3.32 -23.21 28.03
CA PHE A 9 -2.87 -21.87 28.32
C PHE A 9 -3.87 -21.16 29.22
N GLU A 10 -3.36 -20.58 30.30
CA GLU A 10 -4.14 -19.76 31.20
C GLU A 10 -4.64 -18.49 30.48
N ILE A 11 -5.94 -18.28 30.50
CA ILE A 11 -6.54 -17.04 29.97
C ILE A 11 -6.21 -15.93 30.95
N LYS A 12 -5.40 -14.97 30.51
CA LYS A 12 -5.05 -13.77 31.28
C LYS A 12 -5.85 -12.59 30.77
N ASP A 13 -6.21 -11.70 31.66
CA ASP A 13 -6.80 -10.42 31.29
C ASP A 13 -5.84 -9.67 30.35
N GLN A 14 -6.35 -9.28 29.19
CA GLN A 14 -5.59 -8.46 28.27
C GLN A 14 -5.57 -7.02 28.79
N PRO A 15 -4.38 -6.37 28.81
CA PRO A 15 -4.33 -4.96 29.16
C PRO A 15 -5.12 -4.15 28.13
N THR A 16 -6.03 -3.32 28.60
CA THR A 16 -6.74 -2.37 27.76
C THR A 16 -5.78 -1.26 27.35
N PHE A 17 -5.66 -1.03 26.06
CA PHE A 17 -4.90 0.09 25.52
C PHE A 17 -5.88 1.18 25.09
N GLU A 18 -5.80 2.35 25.74
CA GLU A 18 -6.57 3.52 25.32
C GLU A 18 -5.78 4.28 24.26
N VAL A 19 -6.35 4.33 23.05
CA VAL A 19 -5.76 5.09 21.96
C VAL A 19 -5.87 6.57 22.24
N ARG A 20 -4.73 7.25 22.27
CA ARG A 20 -4.70 8.70 22.41
C ARG A 20 -5.20 9.34 21.12
N LYS A 21 -6.22 10.18 21.21
CA LYS A 21 -6.67 10.96 20.07
C LYS A 21 -5.60 11.97 19.67
N GLU A 22 -5.17 11.89 18.42
CA GLU A 22 -4.25 12.83 17.81
C GLU A 22 -4.96 14.15 17.47
N SER A 23 -4.24 15.26 17.61
CA SER A 23 -4.76 16.56 17.17
C SER A 23 -4.92 16.59 15.65
N PRO A 24 -5.93 17.32 15.12
CA PRO A 24 -6.04 17.52 13.68
C PRO A 24 -4.76 18.13 13.09
N ILE A 25 -4.40 17.73 11.89
CA ILE A 25 -3.36 18.38 11.10
C ILE A 25 -4.01 19.63 10.47
N THR A 26 -3.53 20.82 10.83
CA THR A 26 -4.09 22.10 10.41
C THR A 26 -3.12 22.95 9.58
N GLU A 27 -1.91 22.46 9.40
CA GLU A 27 -0.86 23.04 8.56
C GLU A 27 -0.07 21.92 7.90
N VAL A 28 0.50 22.18 6.73
CA VAL A 28 1.33 21.20 6.03
C VAL A 28 2.58 20.91 6.86
N VAL A 29 2.80 19.63 7.18
CA VAL A 29 4.01 19.19 7.85
C VAL A 29 5.01 18.72 6.81
N GLU A 30 6.06 19.49 6.59
CA GLU A 30 7.09 19.20 5.59
C GLU A 30 8.37 18.67 6.24
N THR A 31 8.97 17.67 5.62
CA THR A 31 10.24 17.09 6.05
C THR A 31 11.09 16.73 4.84
N GLU A 32 12.40 16.98 4.94
CA GLU A 32 13.38 16.50 3.97
C GLU A 32 14.21 15.36 4.56
N VAL A 33 14.45 14.32 3.76
CA VAL A 33 15.36 13.23 4.09
C VAL A 33 16.34 13.02 2.96
N TRP A 34 17.58 12.69 3.32
CA TRP A 34 18.68 12.53 2.37
C TRP A 34 19.16 11.08 2.34
N GLY A 35 19.48 10.57 1.16
CA GLY A 35 20.00 9.23 1.00
C GLY A 35 20.55 9.00 -0.41
N PRO A 36 21.33 7.91 -0.64
CA PRO A 36 22.03 7.69 -1.90
C PRO A 36 21.10 7.33 -3.08
N GLU A 37 19.89 6.92 -2.81
CA GLU A 37 18.92 6.51 -3.83
C GLU A 37 18.31 7.71 -4.55
N ALA A 38 17.63 7.45 -5.68
CA ALA A 38 16.94 8.46 -6.47
C ALA A 38 15.91 9.26 -5.65
N GLU A 39 15.66 10.48 -6.08
CA GLU A 39 14.67 11.37 -5.47
C GLU A 39 13.26 10.78 -5.54
N ARG A 40 12.48 11.01 -4.48
CA ARG A 40 11.09 10.56 -4.39
C ARG A 40 10.31 11.43 -3.42
N LEU A 41 9.07 11.71 -3.78
CA LEU A 41 8.12 12.36 -2.90
C LEU A 41 7.21 11.33 -2.24
N TYR A 42 6.91 11.54 -0.95
CA TYR A 42 5.82 10.87 -0.24
C TYR A 42 4.91 11.92 0.40
N MET A 43 3.62 11.71 0.30
CA MET A 43 2.61 12.59 0.92
C MET A 43 1.53 11.72 1.55
N GLY A 44 0.92 12.19 2.64
CA GLY A 44 -0.12 11.43 3.32
C GLY A 44 -1.16 12.29 4.01
N PHE A 45 -2.42 11.90 3.83
CA PHE A 45 -3.58 12.45 4.53
C PHE A 45 -4.08 11.43 5.55
N ARG A 46 -4.48 11.91 6.73
CA ARG A 46 -5.01 11.07 7.80
C ARG A 46 -6.52 11.11 7.84
N PHE A 47 -7.14 9.96 8.00
CA PHE A 47 -8.58 9.75 8.06
C PHE A 47 -8.98 8.97 9.30
N ASN A 48 -10.27 8.83 9.53
CA ASN A 48 -10.81 7.95 10.55
C ASN A 48 -10.43 6.48 10.29
N GLY A 49 -10.46 5.67 11.33
CA GLY A 49 -10.09 4.26 11.25
C GLY A 49 -11.09 3.39 10.51
N ALA A 50 -10.81 2.10 10.49
CA ALA A 50 -11.64 1.07 9.91
C ALA A 50 -13.07 1.09 10.48
N ASN A 51 -13.99 0.42 9.80
CA ASN A 51 -15.41 0.33 10.18
C ASN A 51 -16.13 1.69 10.25
N THR A 52 -15.68 2.64 9.45
CA THR A 52 -16.35 3.93 9.24
C THR A 52 -16.77 4.07 7.78
N GLU A 53 -17.72 4.92 7.50
CA GLU A 53 -18.09 5.25 6.12
C GLU A 53 -16.91 5.86 5.37
N ASP A 54 -16.13 6.70 6.05
CA ASP A 54 -14.92 7.32 5.51
C ASP A 54 -13.94 6.29 4.94
N SER A 55 -13.71 5.17 5.63
CA SER A 55 -12.75 4.15 5.18
C SER A 55 -13.18 3.47 3.88
N ARG A 56 -14.48 3.32 3.66
CA ARG A 56 -15.05 2.76 2.43
C ARG A 56 -14.94 3.74 1.28
N ILE A 57 -15.33 5.00 1.51
CA ILE A 57 -15.23 6.05 0.48
C ILE A 57 -13.75 6.32 0.15
N LEU A 58 -12.85 6.26 1.15
CA LEU A 58 -11.41 6.36 0.94
C LEU A 58 -10.90 5.28 -0.02
N THR A 59 -11.32 4.02 0.17
CA THR A 59 -10.96 2.90 -0.72
C THR A 59 -11.42 3.17 -2.16
N MET A 60 -12.65 3.66 -2.34
CA MET A 60 -13.18 4.01 -3.66
C MET A 60 -12.45 5.20 -4.27
N THR A 61 -12.15 6.22 -3.47
CA THR A 61 -11.40 7.42 -3.91
C THR A 61 -9.97 7.06 -4.35
N ASP A 62 -9.31 6.17 -3.62
CA ASP A 62 -7.98 5.65 -3.99
C ASP A 62 -8.03 5.00 -5.37
N MET A 63 -8.98 4.13 -5.62
CA MET A 63 -9.12 3.46 -6.91
C MET A 63 -9.55 4.38 -8.06
N VAL A 64 -10.24 5.50 -7.78
CA VAL A 64 -10.48 6.55 -8.78
C VAL A 64 -9.17 7.27 -9.12
N LEU A 65 -8.29 7.44 -8.15
CA LEU A 65 -6.98 8.07 -8.37
C LEU A 65 -5.97 7.12 -9.00
N SER A 66 -5.87 5.87 -8.51
CA SER A 66 -4.89 4.90 -9.01
C SER A 66 -5.41 3.47 -8.87
N ASN A 67 -5.62 2.81 -10.00
CA ASN A 67 -6.06 1.41 -10.07
C ASN A 67 -5.22 0.59 -11.08
N SER A 68 -4.07 1.11 -11.46
CA SER A 68 -3.12 0.54 -12.42
C SER A 68 -3.61 0.52 -13.89
N SER A 69 -4.78 1.09 -14.20
CA SER A 69 -5.37 1.03 -15.55
C SER A 69 -6.03 2.31 -15.99
N ALA A 70 -6.98 2.82 -15.22
CA ALA A 70 -7.85 3.93 -15.60
C ALA A 70 -7.99 4.99 -14.49
N GLY A 71 -7.19 4.93 -13.45
CA GLY A 71 -7.12 5.95 -12.42
C GLY A 71 -6.55 7.26 -12.96
N LEU A 72 -6.89 8.37 -12.34
CA LEU A 72 -6.45 9.69 -12.78
C LEU A 72 -4.92 9.82 -12.78
N ILE A 73 -4.25 9.33 -11.74
CA ILE A 73 -2.79 9.30 -11.68
C ILE A 73 -2.22 8.40 -12.77
N ASP A 74 -2.86 7.24 -13.01
CA ASP A 74 -2.41 6.28 -14.02
C ASP A 74 -2.46 6.88 -15.42
N LEU A 75 -3.55 7.57 -15.77
CA LEU A 75 -3.76 8.15 -17.09
C LEU A 75 -3.00 9.47 -17.27
N ASN A 76 -3.20 10.40 -16.32
CA ASN A 76 -2.74 11.78 -16.49
C ASN A 76 -1.27 11.97 -16.15
N LEU A 77 -0.69 11.13 -15.29
CA LEU A 77 0.70 11.28 -14.85
C LEU A 77 1.61 10.17 -15.36
N ASN A 78 1.21 8.90 -15.22
CA ASN A 78 2.06 7.77 -15.60
C ASN A 78 2.04 7.52 -17.11
N GLN A 79 0.87 7.35 -17.71
CA GLN A 79 0.76 7.08 -19.15
C GLN A 79 1.14 8.30 -19.99
N SER A 80 0.82 9.50 -19.51
CA SER A 80 1.24 10.75 -20.14
C SER A 80 2.71 11.10 -19.90
N GLN A 81 3.42 10.25 -19.14
CA GLN A 81 4.85 10.43 -18.82
C GLN A 81 5.16 11.78 -18.15
N GLU A 82 4.23 12.30 -17.33
CA GLU A 82 4.48 13.50 -16.52
C GLU A 82 5.33 13.20 -15.29
N LEU A 83 5.39 11.95 -14.85
CA LEU A 83 6.27 11.40 -13.83
C LEU A 83 7.01 10.17 -14.38
N ILE A 84 8.12 9.75 -13.75
CA ILE A 84 8.68 8.41 -13.98
C ILE A 84 7.72 7.35 -13.43
N GLY A 85 7.06 7.65 -12.31
CA GLY A 85 6.03 6.82 -11.73
C GLY A 85 5.43 7.48 -10.50
N GLY A 86 4.14 7.32 -10.33
CA GLY A 86 3.38 7.84 -9.19
C GLY A 86 2.17 6.99 -8.91
N GLY A 87 1.61 7.13 -7.74
CA GLY A 87 0.41 6.42 -7.31
C GLY A 87 -0.03 6.83 -5.93
N CYS A 88 -1.12 6.23 -5.50
CA CYS A 88 -1.60 6.33 -4.13
C CYS A 88 -1.95 4.94 -3.59
N PHE A 89 -2.16 4.87 -2.29
CA PHE A 89 -2.56 3.64 -1.60
C PHE A 89 -3.27 3.98 -0.29
N PRO A 90 -4.38 3.30 0.04
CA PRO A 90 -5.00 3.42 1.34
C PRO A 90 -4.33 2.46 2.32
N MET A 91 -4.11 2.90 3.54
CA MET A 91 -3.72 2.06 4.65
C MET A 91 -4.80 2.17 5.72
N ILE A 92 -5.72 1.21 5.70
CA ILE A 92 -6.84 1.17 6.63
C ILE A 92 -6.38 0.45 7.91
N MET A 93 -6.41 1.16 9.04
CA MET A 93 -6.07 0.62 10.35
C MET A 93 -7.23 0.85 11.31
N LYS A 94 -7.20 0.20 12.47
CA LYS A 94 -8.29 0.21 13.45
C LYS A 94 -8.72 1.62 13.86
N ASP A 95 -7.75 2.46 14.24
CA ASP A 95 -8.03 3.76 14.89
C ASP A 95 -7.94 4.95 13.93
N TYR A 96 -7.03 4.89 12.97
CA TYR A 96 -6.81 5.88 11.92
C TYR A 96 -6.51 5.20 10.61
N SER A 97 -6.79 5.88 9.52
CA SER A 97 -6.39 5.47 8.18
C SER A 97 -5.47 6.51 7.56
N LEU A 98 -4.64 6.07 6.64
CA LEU A 98 -3.74 6.91 5.86
C LEU A 98 -4.08 6.75 4.38
N HIS A 99 -4.21 7.86 3.67
CA HIS A 99 -4.11 7.85 2.22
C HIS A 99 -2.73 8.36 1.83
N GLY A 100 -1.86 7.44 1.44
CA GLY A 100 -0.49 7.72 1.03
C GLY A 100 -0.40 7.96 -0.46
N PHE A 101 0.43 8.92 -0.87
CA PHE A 101 0.79 9.23 -2.25
C PHE A 101 2.30 9.15 -2.40
N TYR A 102 2.74 8.78 -3.58
CA TYR A 102 4.16 8.81 -3.91
C TYR A 102 4.35 9.24 -5.37
N GLY A 103 5.51 9.84 -5.64
CA GLY A 103 5.88 10.22 -6.99
C GLY A 103 7.39 10.29 -7.18
N SER A 104 7.87 9.86 -8.34
CA SER A 104 9.26 9.91 -8.75
C SER A 104 9.42 10.90 -9.90
N PRO A 105 10.30 11.92 -9.75
CA PRO A 105 10.47 12.97 -10.74
C PRO A 105 11.18 12.46 -12.01
N LYS A 106 10.87 13.09 -13.15
CA LYS A 106 11.66 12.97 -14.37
C LYS A 106 13.03 13.66 -14.20
N PRO A 107 14.02 13.36 -15.04
CA PRO A 107 15.27 14.11 -15.04
C PRO A 107 15.03 15.61 -15.21
N GLY A 108 15.52 16.41 -14.26
CA GLY A 108 15.36 17.86 -14.24
C GLY A 108 14.05 18.39 -13.67
N GLN A 109 13.14 17.51 -13.25
CA GLN A 109 11.90 17.87 -12.56
C GLN A 109 12.14 17.96 -11.05
N THR A 110 11.55 18.95 -10.39
CA THR A 110 11.65 19.12 -8.93
C THR A 110 10.63 18.29 -8.19
N LEU A 111 10.88 18.00 -6.91
CA LEU A 111 9.91 17.29 -6.06
C LEU A 111 8.67 18.16 -5.77
N GLU A 112 8.83 19.48 -5.79
CA GLU A 112 7.74 20.45 -5.67
C GLU A 112 6.78 20.35 -6.87
N GLU A 113 7.30 20.20 -8.08
CA GLU A 113 6.48 19.96 -9.28
C GLU A 113 5.75 18.61 -9.20
N VAL A 114 6.41 17.58 -8.66
CA VAL A 114 5.77 16.26 -8.40
C VAL A 114 4.61 16.39 -7.40
N LYS A 115 4.80 17.16 -6.32
CA LYS A 115 3.73 17.47 -5.35
C LYS A 115 2.54 18.09 -6.04
N ASP A 116 2.78 19.14 -6.83
CA ASP A 116 1.71 19.89 -7.50
C ASP A 116 0.93 19.03 -8.50
N LEU A 117 1.62 18.14 -9.22
CA LEU A 117 1.00 17.15 -10.11
C LEU A 117 0.09 16.17 -9.35
N LEU A 118 0.54 15.63 -8.21
CA LEU A 118 -0.28 14.73 -7.40
C LEU A 118 -1.49 15.43 -6.80
N LEU A 119 -1.30 16.62 -6.24
CA LEU A 119 -2.40 17.43 -5.69
C LEU A 119 -3.42 17.80 -6.78
N SER A 120 -2.96 18.07 -8.00
CA SER A 120 -3.86 18.37 -9.13
C SER A 120 -4.83 17.21 -9.42
N GLN A 121 -4.43 15.95 -9.21
CA GLN A 121 -5.32 14.81 -9.42
C GLN A 121 -6.40 14.70 -8.33
N ILE A 122 -6.09 15.09 -7.10
CA ILE A 122 -7.09 15.24 -6.03
C ILE A 122 -8.10 16.32 -6.41
N GLU A 123 -7.64 17.44 -6.95
CA GLU A 123 -8.52 18.51 -7.43
C GLU A 123 -9.43 18.05 -8.59
N GLU A 124 -8.98 17.16 -9.46
CA GLU A 124 -9.83 16.57 -10.51
C GLU A 124 -10.92 15.67 -9.90
N VAL A 125 -10.63 14.93 -8.82
CA VAL A 125 -11.65 14.18 -8.07
C VAL A 125 -12.69 15.13 -7.46
N LYS A 126 -12.26 16.20 -6.79
CA LYS A 126 -13.14 17.21 -6.18
C LYS A 126 -14.09 17.85 -7.18
N LYS A 127 -13.63 18.08 -8.41
CA LYS A 127 -14.43 18.62 -9.52
C LYS A 127 -15.33 17.56 -10.20
N GLY A 128 -15.16 16.29 -9.87
CA GLY A 128 -15.85 15.18 -10.53
C GLY A 128 -15.37 14.91 -11.96
N ASN A 129 -14.15 15.31 -12.30
CA ASN A 129 -13.56 15.16 -13.63
C ASN A 129 -13.04 13.75 -13.88
N PHE A 130 -13.87 12.74 -13.66
CA PHE A 130 -13.61 11.34 -13.99
C PHE A 130 -14.88 10.72 -14.56
N PRO A 131 -14.76 9.65 -15.39
CA PRO A 131 -15.90 9.07 -16.08
C PRO A 131 -16.93 8.45 -15.12
N ASP A 132 -18.22 8.60 -15.42
CA ASP A 132 -19.30 8.06 -14.58
C ASP A 132 -19.26 6.52 -14.49
N TRP A 133 -18.80 5.86 -15.54
CA TRP A 133 -18.66 4.40 -15.55
C TRP A 133 -17.56 3.87 -14.61
N LEU A 134 -16.60 4.71 -14.20
CA LEU A 134 -15.41 4.29 -13.45
C LEU A 134 -15.77 3.68 -12.09
N VAL A 135 -16.72 4.27 -11.37
CA VAL A 135 -17.19 3.75 -10.07
C VAL A 135 -17.72 2.32 -10.22
N GLY A 136 -18.57 2.07 -11.22
CA GLY A 136 -19.09 0.72 -11.50
C GLY A 136 -18.01 -0.28 -11.92
N ALA A 137 -16.99 0.17 -12.65
CA ALA A 137 -15.85 -0.66 -13.02
C ALA A 137 -15.01 -1.04 -11.81
N ILE A 138 -14.73 -0.08 -10.90
CA ILE A 138 -14.03 -0.31 -9.63
C ILE A 138 -14.75 -1.36 -8.78
N ILE A 139 -16.05 -1.20 -8.60
CA ILE A 139 -16.88 -2.17 -7.85
C ILE A 139 -16.77 -3.57 -8.47
N SER A 140 -16.80 -3.67 -9.80
CA SER A 140 -16.68 -4.95 -10.50
C SER A 140 -15.29 -5.59 -10.29
N ASP A 141 -14.23 -4.80 -10.26
CA ASP A 141 -12.87 -5.27 -10.01
C ASP A 141 -12.68 -5.71 -8.56
N LEU A 142 -13.23 -4.96 -7.58
CA LEU A 142 -13.22 -5.33 -6.17
C LEU A 142 -13.94 -6.66 -5.93
N LYS A 143 -15.10 -6.87 -6.57
CA LYS A 143 -15.83 -8.15 -6.52
C LYS A 143 -15.01 -9.30 -7.07
N LEU A 144 -14.39 -9.10 -8.22
CA LEU A 144 -13.53 -10.11 -8.83
C LEU A 144 -12.33 -10.44 -7.93
N SER A 145 -11.71 -9.43 -7.35
CA SER A 145 -10.59 -9.58 -6.43
C SER A 145 -10.99 -10.36 -5.17
N GLN A 146 -12.18 -10.07 -4.62
CA GLN A 146 -12.71 -10.81 -3.47
C GLN A 146 -13.00 -12.28 -3.82
N ILE A 147 -13.60 -12.56 -4.98
CA ILE A 147 -13.84 -13.95 -5.42
C ILE A 147 -12.50 -14.69 -5.50
N LYS A 148 -11.48 -14.11 -6.14
CA LYS A 148 -10.15 -14.71 -6.23
C LYS A 148 -9.50 -14.93 -4.86
N LYS A 149 -9.62 -13.95 -3.94
CA LYS A 149 -9.13 -14.07 -2.56
C LYS A 149 -9.77 -15.27 -1.85
N MET A 150 -11.07 -15.46 -2.04
CA MET A 150 -11.86 -16.54 -1.41
C MET A 150 -11.60 -17.94 -2.00
N GLU A 151 -10.94 -18.07 -3.15
CA GLU A 151 -10.58 -19.38 -3.72
C GLU A 151 -9.52 -20.11 -2.88
N SER A 152 -8.64 -19.39 -2.19
CA SER A 152 -7.58 -19.98 -1.39
C SER A 152 -7.95 -20.14 0.09
N ASN A 153 -7.39 -21.16 0.76
CA ASN A 153 -7.57 -21.33 2.21
C ASN A 153 -6.99 -20.18 3.02
N SER A 154 -5.83 -19.65 2.60
CA SER A 154 -5.20 -18.51 3.25
C SER A 154 -6.02 -17.23 3.07
N GLY A 155 -6.59 -17.01 1.88
CA GLY A 155 -7.49 -15.88 1.64
C GLY A 155 -8.68 -15.89 2.59
N ARG A 156 -9.38 -17.04 2.69
CA ARG A 156 -10.50 -17.20 3.63
C ARG A 156 -10.10 -17.03 5.10
N ALA A 157 -8.92 -17.54 5.49
CA ALA A 157 -8.42 -17.36 6.86
C ALA A 157 -8.10 -15.91 7.17
N ASN A 158 -7.50 -15.19 6.20
CA ASN A 158 -7.15 -13.77 6.37
C ASN A 158 -8.38 -12.88 6.54
N GLU A 159 -9.54 -13.20 5.97
CA GLU A 159 -10.78 -12.44 6.21
C GLU A 159 -11.11 -12.38 7.72
N PHE A 160 -10.96 -13.51 8.44
CA PHE A 160 -11.19 -13.53 9.89
C PHE A 160 -10.11 -12.74 10.65
N VAL A 161 -8.86 -12.82 10.21
CA VAL A 161 -7.75 -12.10 10.81
C VAL A 161 -7.92 -10.59 10.60
N ASP A 162 -8.28 -10.17 9.39
CA ASP A 162 -8.51 -8.77 9.04
C ASP A 162 -9.67 -8.18 9.88
N ALA A 163 -10.80 -8.88 9.95
CA ALA A 163 -11.93 -8.47 10.77
C ALA A 163 -11.57 -8.34 12.26
N PHE A 164 -10.74 -9.27 12.78
CA PHE A 164 -10.28 -9.25 14.17
C PHE A 164 -9.30 -8.09 14.45
N ILE A 165 -8.32 -7.88 13.57
CA ILE A 165 -7.31 -6.82 13.74
C ILE A 165 -7.96 -5.43 13.65
N LEU A 166 -8.90 -5.27 12.73
CA LEU A 166 -9.60 -4.00 12.49
C LEU A 166 -10.76 -3.78 13.48
N ASP A 167 -11.04 -4.77 14.34
CA ASP A 167 -12.16 -4.73 15.30
C ASP A 167 -13.53 -4.52 14.62
N ILE A 168 -13.71 -5.15 13.46
CA ILE A 168 -14.94 -5.11 12.69
C ILE A 168 -15.78 -6.35 13.02
N PRO A 169 -17.04 -6.19 13.46
CA PRO A 169 -17.93 -7.32 13.66
C PRO A 169 -18.06 -8.16 12.39
N TRP A 170 -18.02 -9.50 12.53
CA TRP A 170 -17.98 -10.39 11.37
C TRP A 170 -19.13 -10.17 10.37
N ASN A 171 -20.33 -9.92 10.87
CA ASN A 171 -21.49 -9.61 10.03
C ASN A 171 -21.33 -8.31 9.23
N GLU A 172 -20.64 -7.31 9.77
CA GLU A 172 -20.35 -6.05 9.08
C GLU A 172 -19.24 -6.27 8.03
N HIS A 173 -18.20 -7.02 8.39
CA HIS A 173 -17.15 -7.41 7.45
C HIS A 173 -17.69 -8.19 6.24
N GLN A 174 -18.65 -9.11 6.46
CA GLN A 174 -19.30 -9.84 5.37
C GLN A 174 -20.15 -8.94 4.45
N ASN A 175 -20.66 -7.83 4.96
CA ASN A 175 -21.48 -6.88 4.22
C ASN A 175 -20.66 -5.78 3.53
N GLU A 176 -19.34 -5.74 3.69
CA GLU A 176 -18.47 -4.68 3.19
C GLU A 176 -18.67 -4.42 1.69
N MET A 177 -18.74 -5.47 0.88
CA MET A 177 -18.95 -5.32 -0.56
C MET A 177 -20.32 -4.70 -0.88
N ALA A 178 -21.36 -5.06 -0.13
CA ALA A 178 -22.69 -4.50 -0.31
C ALA A 178 -22.78 -3.01 0.11
N GLU A 179 -21.96 -2.59 1.06
CA GLU A 179 -21.83 -1.17 1.42
C GLU A 179 -21.04 -0.39 0.36
N LEU A 180 -19.95 -0.95 -0.16
CA LEU A 180 -19.19 -0.34 -1.26
C LEU A 180 -20.05 -0.13 -2.52
N GLU A 181 -20.97 -1.03 -2.82
CA GLU A 181 -21.89 -0.92 -3.96
C GLU A 181 -22.85 0.26 -3.88
N LYS A 182 -23.08 0.81 -2.69
CA LYS A 182 -23.96 1.97 -2.49
C LYS A 182 -23.27 3.29 -2.77
N ILE A 183 -21.93 3.30 -2.76
CA ILE A 183 -21.14 4.52 -2.94
C ILE A 183 -21.29 5.03 -4.37
N THR A 184 -21.70 6.28 -4.49
CA THR A 184 -21.90 6.96 -5.74
C THR A 184 -20.70 7.85 -6.09
N LYS A 185 -20.66 8.32 -7.34
CA LYS A 185 -19.69 9.34 -7.76
C LYS A 185 -19.78 10.60 -6.90
N GLN A 186 -21.00 11.01 -6.51
CA GLN A 186 -21.22 12.21 -5.72
C GLN A 186 -20.63 12.05 -4.31
N ASP A 187 -20.78 10.88 -3.68
CA ASP A 187 -20.21 10.61 -2.36
C ASP A 187 -18.69 10.74 -2.38
N ILE A 188 -18.03 10.28 -3.46
CA ILE A 188 -16.58 10.42 -3.64
C ILE A 188 -16.18 11.89 -3.80
N ILE A 189 -16.95 12.68 -4.57
CA ILE A 189 -16.72 14.10 -4.76
C ILE A 189 -16.86 14.86 -3.42
N ASP A 190 -17.95 14.60 -2.70
CA ASP A 190 -18.23 15.25 -1.42
C ASP A 190 -17.15 14.90 -0.39
N PHE A 191 -16.81 13.62 -0.27
CA PHE A 191 -15.72 13.17 0.58
C PHE A 191 -14.39 13.85 0.24
N ALA A 192 -14.06 13.96 -1.04
CA ALA A 192 -12.81 14.60 -1.46
C ALA A 192 -12.79 16.08 -1.09
N ASN A 193 -13.91 16.79 -1.27
CA ASN A 193 -14.03 18.22 -0.91
C ASN A 193 -13.95 18.46 0.61
N GLU A 194 -14.49 17.55 1.41
CA GLU A 194 -14.50 17.68 2.87
C GLU A 194 -13.14 17.33 3.50
N ASN A 195 -12.45 16.36 2.94
CA ASN A 195 -11.33 15.71 3.64
C ASN A 195 -9.95 16.05 3.09
N TYR A 196 -9.81 16.45 1.83
CA TYR A 196 -8.51 16.88 1.29
C TYR A 196 -8.46 18.40 1.23
N SER A 197 -7.80 19.03 2.19
CA SER A 197 -7.56 20.47 2.17
C SER A 197 -6.09 20.77 1.81
N ASP A 198 -5.82 22.04 1.50
CA ASP A 198 -4.48 22.49 1.11
C ASP A 198 -3.45 22.46 2.25
N ASN A 199 -3.88 22.12 3.46
CA ASN A 199 -3.04 22.25 4.65
C ASN A 199 -3.16 21.09 5.66
N ASN A 200 -3.87 20.00 5.33
CA ASN A 200 -4.08 18.88 6.28
C ASN A 200 -3.31 17.60 5.95
N TYR A 201 -2.12 17.75 5.38
CA TYR A 201 -1.28 16.60 5.00
C TYR A 201 0.16 16.74 5.48
N VAL A 202 0.84 15.59 5.48
CA VAL A 202 2.28 15.49 5.74
C VAL A 202 2.98 15.20 4.41
N ILE A 203 4.15 15.81 4.18
CA ILE A 203 4.94 15.58 2.99
C ILE A 203 6.41 15.34 3.33
N VAL A 204 7.01 14.36 2.68
CA VAL A 204 8.42 14.00 2.83
C VAL A 204 9.10 14.07 1.47
N TYR A 205 10.07 14.96 1.36
CA TYR A 205 10.96 15.09 0.20
C TYR A 205 12.19 14.22 0.41
N LYS A 206 12.26 13.07 -0.22
CA LYS A 206 13.46 12.23 -0.23
C LYS A 206 14.39 12.73 -1.33
N ARG A 207 15.48 13.37 -0.93
CA ARG A 207 16.49 13.93 -1.84
C ARG A 207 17.70 13.03 -1.97
N THR A 208 18.37 13.09 -3.11
CA THR A 208 19.62 12.35 -3.32
C THR A 208 20.79 13.08 -2.65
N GLY A 209 21.54 12.37 -1.83
CA GLY A 209 22.69 12.91 -1.12
C GLY A 209 23.07 12.09 0.10
N GLU A 210 23.99 12.60 0.89
CA GLU A 210 24.42 12.00 2.16
C GLU A 210 23.82 12.81 3.32
N ASP A 211 23.15 12.13 4.24
CA ASP A 211 22.76 12.74 5.51
C ASP A 211 23.98 12.82 6.44
N THR A 212 24.53 14.02 6.56
CA THR A 212 25.69 14.29 7.41
C THR A 212 25.33 14.47 8.89
N SER A 213 24.05 14.53 9.22
CA SER A 213 23.57 14.69 10.59
C SER A 213 23.58 13.35 11.37
N ILE A 214 23.61 12.22 10.65
CA ILE A 214 23.64 10.89 11.25
C ILE A 214 25.04 10.60 11.80
N PRO A 215 25.21 10.39 13.14
CA PRO A 215 26.50 10.05 13.70
C PRO A 215 26.96 8.70 13.13
N LYS A 216 28.16 8.69 12.52
CA LYS A 216 28.79 7.45 12.04
C LYS A 216 29.24 6.63 13.25
N VAL A 217 28.54 5.54 13.51
CA VAL A 217 28.97 4.56 14.52
C VAL A 217 30.06 3.69 13.89
N GLU A 218 31.20 3.55 14.59
CA GLU A 218 32.24 2.61 14.17
C GLU A 218 31.64 1.19 14.09
N LYS A 219 31.81 0.57 12.92
CA LYS A 219 31.36 -0.82 12.75
C LYS A 219 32.18 -1.72 13.68
N PRO A 220 31.55 -2.58 14.48
CA PRO A 220 32.29 -3.54 15.28
C PRO A 220 33.15 -4.42 14.35
N ILE A 221 34.36 -4.75 14.81
CA ILE A 221 35.23 -5.68 14.10
C ILE A 221 34.52 -7.02 14.02
N ILE A 222 34.09 -7.39 12.83
CA ILE A 222 33.50 -8.71 12.60
C ILE A 222 34.65 -9.70 12.51
N THR A 223 34.70 -10.64 13.46
CA THR A 223 35.68 -11.74 13.41
C THR A 223 35.46 -12.49 12.09
N PRO A 224 36.48 -12.61 11.23
CA PRO A 224 36.33 -13.34 9.98
C PRO A 224 35.94 -14.79 10.30
N VAL A 225 34.78 -15.23 9.85
CA VAL A 225 34.43 -16.64 9.89
C VAL A 225 35.10 -17.29 8.68
N SER A 226 36.02 -18.23 8.95
CA SER A 226 36.62 -19.03 7.90
C SER A 226 35.53 -19.88 7.25
N VAL A 227 35.09 -19.49 6.07
CA VAL A 227 34.12 -20.24 5.29
C VAL A 227 34.92 -21.10 4.31
N ASN A 228 34.88 -22.40 4.48
CA ASN A 228 35.43 -23.33 3.50
C ASN A 228 34.45 -23.37 2.29
N ARG A 229 34.80 -22.64 1.23
CA ARG A 229 34.00 -22.60 0.00
C ARG A 229 34.40 -23.68 -1.01
N GLU A 230 35.40 -24.47 -0.70
CA GLU A 230 35.94 -25.53 -1.57
C GLU A 230 35.39 -26.90 -1.23
N ASP A 231 34.88 -27.10 -0.02
CA ASP A 231 34.25 -28.37 0.35
C ASP A 231 32.88 -28.48 -0.35
N GLN A 232 32.78 -29.49 -1.20
CA GLN A 232 31.54 -29.89 -1.83
C GLN A 232 31.00 -31.13 -1.09
N SER A 233 29.69 -31.16 -0.85
CA SER A 233 29.06 -32.34 -0.32
C SER A 233 29.12 -33.50 -1.36
N ASP A 234 29.17 -34.72 -0.91
CA ASP A 234 29.16 -35.92 -1.79
C ASP A 234 27.96 -35.87 -2.77
N PHE A 235 26.85 -35.32 -2.34
CA PHE A 235 25.67 -35.10 -3.19
C PHE A 235 25.95 -34.11 -4.32
N LEU A 236 26.62 -33.00 -4.05
CA LEU A 236 26.95 -32.00 -5.07
C LEU A 236 27.98 -32.56 -6.06
N VAL A 237 28.94 -33.32 -5.58
CA VAL A 237 29.93 -34.02 -6.42
C VAL A 237 29.21 -34.99 -7.35
N SER A 238 28.29 -35.80 -6.82
CA SER A 238 27.53 -36.77 -7.61
C SER A 238 26.67 -36.12 -8.69
N LEU A 239 26.07 -34.93 -8.40
CA LEU A 239 25.31 -34.16 -9.38
C LEU A 239 26.20 -33.61 -10.50
N SER A 240 27.43 -33.19 -10.19
CA SER A 240 28.36 -32.67 -11.21
C SER A 240 28.92 -33.76 -12.12
N GLU A 241 28.91 -35.02 -11.66
CA GLU A 241 29.34 -36.21 -12.42
C GLU A 241 28.20 -36.78 -13.29
N GLU A 242 26.94 -36.42 -13.01
CA GLU A 242 25.80 -36.92 -13.74
C GLU A 242 25.72 -36.24 -15.13
N LYS A 243 25.82 -37.02 -16.18
CA LYS A 243 25.66 -36.51 -17.55
C LYS A 243 24.21 -36.10 -17.76
N VAL A 244 23.96 -34.81 -17.78
CA VAL A 244 22.65 -34.25 -18.17
C VAL A 244 22.34 -34.72 -19.58
N LYS A 245 21.28 -35.49 -19.76
CA LYS A 245 20.75 -35.76 -21.12
C LYS A 245 20.15 -34.48 -21.68
N ASP A 246 20.62 -34.10 -22.86
CA ASP A 246 19.99 -33.05 -23.62
C ASP A 246 18.52 -33.41 -23.86
N ILE A 247 17.62 -32.58 -23.30
CA ILE A 247 16.18 -32.71 -23.56
C ILE A 247 15.87 -31.88 -24.80
N GLU A 248 15.60 -32.58 -25.90
CA GLU A 248 15.11 -31.89 -27.11
C GLU A 248 13.72 -31.27 -26.81
N PRO A 249 13.56 -29.96 -27.04
CA PRO A 249 12.27 -29.32 -26.83
C PRO A 249 11.23 -29.88 -27.79
N VAL A 250 10.13 -30.38 -27.27
CA VAL A 250 8.97 -30.80 -28.07
C VAL A 250 8.09 -29.58 -28.30
N PHE A 251 8.07 -29.07 -29.52
CA PHE A 251 7.16 -28.00 -29.92
C PHE A 251 5.80 -28.63 -30.28
N LEU A 252 4.77 -28.29 -29.49
CA LEU A 252 3.38 -28.62 -29.82
C LEU A 252 2.89 -27.58 -30.84
N ASN A 253 2.54 -28.04 -32.02
CA ASN A 253 1.82 -27.23 -33.00
C ASN A 253 0.34 -27.16 -32.54
N PHE A 254 -0.13 -25.96 -32.20
CA PHE A 254 -1.53 -25.66 -31.94
C PHE A 254 -2.23 -25.25 -33.25
#